data_fd8bd48aeb8b402ee7d85c69c8131269
#
_entry.id   fd8bd48aeb8b402ee7d85c69c8131269
#
_cell.length_a   1.000
_cell.length_b   1.000
_cell.length_c   1.000
_cell.angle_alpha   90.00
_cell.angle_beta   90.00
_cell.angle_gamma   90.00
#
_symmetry.space_group_name_H-M   'P 1'
#
loop_
_entity.id
_entity.type
_entity.pdbx_description
1 polymer ?
#
loop_
_entity_poly.entity_id
_entity_poly.type
_entity_poly.pdbx_seq_one_letter_code
_entity_poly.pdbx_strand_id
1 'polypeptide(L)'
;RAGGKAFAETLPQRHERLVKSGKMKPVILVMPDTFTTLGGNQFVDSPVLGKWSSWLAEALKPAIQTRYSTNEKFGLIGKSSGGYGALVNAMLQPNSWNAVASHSGDVGFETMFLPTFAETLTHVHRFGGVAPYVQHVRDAVTLSGPDFHSLMICAMAASYDPRAPSPGNPLGIVLPLDQKTT
;
A
#
# COMPACT_ATOMS: atom_id res chain seq x y z
N ARG A 1 10.48 -2.59 2.62
CA ARG A 1 11.85 -2.76 3.09
C ARG A 1 12.80 -2.01 2.17
N ALA A 2 13.71 -1.20 2.73
CA ALA A 2 14.77 -0.52 1.98
C ALA A 2 15.86 -1.48 1.46
N GLY A 3 15.82 -2.76 1.86
CA GLY A 3 16.78 -3.78 1.49
C GLY A 3 16.41 -4.46 0.16
N GLY A 4 17.31 -4.40 -0.80
CA GLY A 4 17.26 -5.23 -2.00
C GLY A 4 17.68 -6.68 -1.73
N LYS A 5 17.79 -7.47 -2.80
CA LYS A 5 18.41 -8.80 -2.74
C LYS A 5 19.84 -8.66 -2.22
N ALA A 6 20.36 -9.70 -1.55
CA ALA A 6 21.77 -9.77 -1.22
C ALA A 6 22.60 -9.41 -2.48
N PHE A 7 23.59 -8.53 -2.32
CA PHE A 7 24.40 -7.97 -3.40
C PHE A 7 23.74 -6.95 -4.35
N ALA A 8 22.48 -6.56 -4.13
CA ALA A 8 21.86 -5.45 -4.87
C ALA A 8 22.02 -4.14 -4.09
N GLU A 9 22.29 -3.05 -4.83
CA GLU A 9 22.37 -1.71 -4.26
C GLU A 9 21.00 -1.31 -3.66
N THR A 10 20.99 -0.89 -2.40
CA THR A 10 19.78 -0.38 -1.73
C THR A 10 19.45 1.03 -2.23
N LEU A 11 18.22 1.49 -2.00
CA LEU A 11 17.80 2.85 -2.37
C LEU A 11 18.68 3.94 -1.72
N PRO A 12 19.01 3.90 -0.42
CA PRO A 12 19.94 4.85 0.19
C PRO A 12 21.33 4.82 -0.44
N GLN A 13 21.90 3.64 -0.71
CA GLN A 13 23.20 3.51 -1.36
C GLN A 13 23.19 4.09 -2.78
N ARG A 14 22.12 3.84 -3.53
CA ARG A 14 21.94 4.41 -4.87
C ARG A 14 21.84 5.93 -4.82
N HIS A 15 21.07 6.47 -3.90
CA HIS A 15 20.98 7.91 -3.69
C HIS A 15 22.35 8.52 -3.39
N GLU A 16 23.07 7.97 -2.42
CA GLU A 16 24.40 8.43 -2.05
C GLU A 16 25.38 8.41 -3.24
N ARG A 17 25.41 7.32 -4.00
CA ARG A 17 26.26 7.20 -5.19
C ARG A 17 25.90 8.23 -6.27
N LEU A 18 24.62 8.46 -6.52
CA LEU A 18 24.16 9.44 -7.51
C LEU A 18 24.50 10.88 -7.10
N VAL A 19 24.36 11.19 -5.83
CA VAL A 19 24.75 12.51 -5.28
C VAL A 19 26.26 12.70 -5.38
N LYS A 20 27.07 11.73 -4.91
CA LYS A 20 28.55 11.80 -4.97
C LYS A 20 29.06 11.93 -6.41
N SER A 21 28.39 11.32 -7.38
CA SER A 21 28.76 11.41 -8.80
C SER A 21 28.23 12.66 -9.51
N GLY A 22 27.54 13.56 -8.83
CA GLY A 22 26.93 14.75 -9.41
C GLY A 22 25.74 14.52 -10.32
N LYS A 23 25.24 13.26 -10.41
CA LYS A 23 24.10 12.90 -11.25
C LYS A 23 22.73 13.21 -10.61
N MET A 24 22.72 13.52 -9.33
CA MET A 24 21.52 13.85 -8.58
C MET A 24 21.84 14.92 -7.53
N LYS A 25 20.93 15.86 -7.33
CA LYS A 25 21.01 16.78 -6.18
C LYS A 25 20.68 16.04 -4.89
N PRO A 26 21.24 16.43 -3.74
CA PRO A 26 20.86 15.87 -2.45
C PRO A 26 19.38 16.06 -2.18
N VAL A 27 18.74 15.00 -1.69
CA VAL A 27 17.35 15.02 -1.22
C VAL A 27 17.25 14.28 0.12
N ILE A 28 16.22 14.59 0.88
CA ILE A 28 15.85 13.81 2.07
C ILE A 28 14.99 12.65 1.62
N LEU A 29 15.48 11.43 1.79
CA LEU A 29 14.69 10.22 1.53
C LEU A 29 13.88 9.86 2.78
N VAL A 30 12.57 9.87 2.65
CA VAL A 30 11.64 9.44 3.69
C VAL A 30 11.03 8.11 3.27
N MET A 31 11.21 7.09 4.08
CA MET A 31 10.71 5.74 3.85
C MET A 31 9.82 5.34 5.03
N PRO A 32 8.56 5.76 5.04
CA PRO A 32 7.66 5.47 6.15
C PRO A 32 7.35 3.97 6.22
N ASP A 33 7.21 3.45 7.43
CA ASP A 33 6.59 2.15 7.65
C ASP A 33 5.08 2.32 7.53
N THR A 34 4.51 1.66 6.55
CA THR A 34 3.08 1.73 6.21
C THR A 34 2.41 0.35 6.27
N PHE A 35 2.98 -0.58 7.03
CA PHE A 35 2.35 -1.87 7.27
C PHE A 35 1.05 -1.71 8.06
N THR A 36 0.07 -2.54 7.71
CA THR A 36 -1.24 -2.63 8.36
C THR A 36 -1.44 -4.04 8.92
N THR A 37 -2.55 -4.26 9.60
CA THR A 37 -2.95 -5.60 10.08
C THR A 37 -3.19 -6.61 8.93
N LEU A 38 -3.34 -6.12 7.70
CA LEU A 38 -3.47 -6.93 6.48
C LEU A 38 -2.17 -6.94 5.65
N GLY A 39 -1.06 -6.50 6.22
CA GLY A 39 0.24 -6.43 5.58
C GLY A 39 0.49 -5.08 4.93
N GLY A 40 -0.10 -4.80 3.78
CA GLY A 40 0.06 -3.54 3.04
C GLY A 40 -1.18 -2.67 3.05
N ASN A 41 -1.09 -1.56 2.33
CA ASN A 41 -2.22 -0.69 2.00
C ASN A 41 -1.98 -0.07 0.62
N GLN A 42 -2.97 0.65 0.10
CA GLN A 42 -2.90 1.31 -1.21
C GLN A 42 -2.68 2.82 -1.11
N PHE A 43 -2.26 3.31 0.06
CA PHE A 43 -1.98 4.72 0.34
C PHE A 43 -3.17 5.66 0.10
N VAL A 44 -4.38 5.14 0.24
CA VAL A 44 -5.64 5.89 0.24
C VAL A 44 -6.25 5.91 1.64
N ASP A 45 -7.17 6.82 1.88
CA ASP A 45 -7.90 6.85 3.15
C ASP A 45 -8.96 5.75 3.17
N SER A 46 -8.94 4.96 4.22
CA SER A 46 -9.87 3.86 4.45
C SER A 46 -10.29 3.82 5.92
N PRO A 47 -11.58 3.68 6.24
CA PRO A 47 -12.04 3.50 7.61
C PRO A 47 -11.59 2.16 8.22
N VAL A 48 -11.16 1.21 7.39
CA VAL A 48 -10.67 -0.10 7.82
C VAL A 48 -9.17 -0.10 8.07
N LEU A 49 -8.38 0.51 7.17
CA LEU A 49 -6.92 0.47 7.21
C LEU A 49 -6.27 1.74 7.74
N GLY A 50 -7.00 2.83 7.88
CA GLY A 50 -6.49 4.13 8.32
C GLY A 50 -6.42 5.17 7.20
N LYS A 51 -6.24 6.42 7.59
CA LYS A 51 -6.23 7.58 6.69
C LYS A 51 -4.83 7.84 6.13
N TRP A 52 -4.35 6.95 5.27
CA TRP A 52 -2.98 6.98 4.78
C TRP A 52 -2.68 8.14 3.83
N SER A 53 -3.61 8.52 2.95
CA SER A 53 -3.47 9.68 2.08
C SER A 53 -3.38 10.98 2.88
N SER A 54 -4.33 11.18 3.79
CA SER A 54 -4.34 12.34 4.70
C SER A 54 -3.08 12.36 5.58
N TRP A 55 -2.69 11.21 6.13
CA TRP A 55 -1.51 11.14 6.99
C TRP A 55 -0.21 11.53 6.26
N LEU A 56 -0.03 11.11 5.02
CA LEU A 56 1.14 11.49 4.22
C LEU A 56 1.27 13.01 4.04
N ALA A 57 0.15 13.67 3.71
CA ALA A 57 0.16 15.10 3.39
C ALA A 57 0.05 16.00 4.62
N GLU A 58 -0.74 15.60 5.61
CA GLU A 58 -1.15 16.47 6.72
C GLU A 58 -0.37 16.20 8.01
N ALA A 59 0.25 15.02 8.14
CA ALA A 59 1.05 14.67 9.32
C ALA A 59 2.51 14.44 8.99
N LEU A 60 2.83 13.50 8.09
CA LEU A 60 4.23 13.15 7.80
C LEU A 60 4.99 14.30 7.16
N LYS A 61 4.43 14.91 6.11
CA LYS A 61 5.08 16.04 5.42
C LYS A 61 5.37 17.21 6.34
N PRO A 62 4.43 17.74 7.14
CA PRO A 62 4.73 18.79 8.11
C PRO A 62 5.76 18.39 9.17
N ALA A 63 5.73 17.14 9.64
CA ALA A 63 6.72 16.64 10.60
C ALA A 63 8.14 16.67 10.03
N ILE A 64 8.31 16.33 8.75
CA ILE A 64 9.59 16.42 8.05
C ILE A 64 10.03 17.88 7.90
N GLN A 65 9.12 18.79 7.54
CA GLN A 65 9.40 20.23 7.42
C GLN A 65 9.84 20.85 8.76
N THR A 66 9.22 20.43 9.86
CA THR A 66 9.59 20.93 11.19
C THR A 66 10.96 20.40 11.63
N ARG A 67 11.30 19.16 11.28
CA ARG A 67 12.50 18.48 11.76
C ARG A 67 13.74 18.75 10.93
N TYR A 68 13.57 19.06 9.65
CA TYR A 68 14.68 19.21 8.71
C TYR A 68 14.53 20.49 7.90
N SER A 69 15.67 21.12 7.57
CA SER A 69 15.67 22.23 6.61
C SER A 69 15.33 21.70 5.22
N THR A 70 14.18 22.08 4.68
CA THR A 70 13.70 21.69 3.37
C THR A 70 13.51 22.91 2.47
N ASN A 71 13.45 22.69 1.16
CA ASN A 71 13.10 23.72 0.18
C ASN A 71 11.61 23.72 -0.17
N GLU A 72 10.78 23.11 0.68
CA GLU A 72 9.33 22.98 0.53
C GLU A 72 8.87 22.22 -0.71
N LYS A 73 9.79 21.59 -1.44
CA LYS A 73 9.46 20.74 -2.60
C LYS A 73 9.45 19.27 -2.17
N PHE A 74 8.31 18.64 -2.39
CA PHE A 74 8.09 17.25 -2.02
C PHE A 74 7.70 16.42 -3.25
N GLY A 75 8.30 15.25 -3.36
CA GLY A 75 7.97 14.28 -4.40
C GLY A 75 7.54 12.95 -3.82
N LEU A 76 6.71 12.25 -4.56
CA LEU A 76 6.31 10.88 -4.27
C LEU A 76 6.99 9.93 -5.26
N ILE A 77 7.55 8.85 -4.72
CA ILE A 77 8.07 7.76 -5.53
C ILE A 77 7.61 6.43 -4.93
N GLY A 78 7.17 5.54 -5.76
CA GLY A 78 6.76 4.23 -5.29
C GLY A 78 6.79 3.17 -6.38
N LYS A 79 6.73 1.89 -5.95
CA LYS A 79 6.67 0.73 -6.82
C LYS A 79 5.46 -0.13 -6.45
N SER A 80 4.79 -0.76 -7.46
CA SER A 80 3.61 -1.60 -7.26
C SER A 80 2.52 -0.81 -6.51
N SER A 81 1.99 -1.27 -5.39
CA SER A 81 1.06 -0.51 -4.54
C SER A 81 1.55 0.89 -4.19
N GLY A 82 2.86 1.05 -3.93
CA GLY A 82 3.46 2.37 -3.72
C GLY A 82 3.46 3.23 -4.99
N GLY A 83 3.58 2.62 -6.17
CA GLY A 83 3.48 3.30 -7.46
C GLY A 83 2.05 3.81 -7.72
N TYR A 84 1.05 3.01 -7.41
CA TYR A 84 -0.35 3.41 -7.39
C TYR A 84 -0.57 4.58 -6.42
N GLY A 85 -0.13 4.40 -5.15
CA GLY A 85 -0.25 5.43 -4.12
C GLY A 85 0.41 6.75 -4.49
N ALA A 86 1.59 6.70 -5.11
CA ALA A 86 2.27 7.90 -5.59
C ALA A 86 1.43 8.66 -6.63
N LEU A 87 0.88 7.96 -7.62
CA LEU A 87 0.02 8.56 -8.65
C LEU A 87 -1.26 9.14 -8.06
N VAL A 88 -1.99 8.34 -7.27
CA VAL A 88 -3.29 8.74 -6.73
C VAL A 88 -3.15 9.93 -5.78
N ASN A 89 -2.15 9.92 -4.89
CA ASN A 89 -1.93 11.05 -3.98
C ASN A 89 -1.55 12.33 -4.75
N ALA A 90 -0.74 12.22 -5.80
CA ALA A 90 -0.41 13.39 -6.63
C ALA A 90 -1.63 13.95 -7.37
N MET A 91 -2.55 13.09 -7.82
CA MET A 91 -3.79 13.51 -8.48
C MET A 91 -4.83 14.09 -7.52
N LEU A 92 -5.01 13.45 -6.36
CA LEU A 92 -6.00 13.90 -5.37
C LEU A 92 -5.55 15.13 -4.59
N GLN A 93 -4.24 15.34 -4.44
CA GLN A 93 -3.65 16.40 -3.65
C GLN A 93 -2.56 17.16 -4.44
N PRO A 94 -2.91 17.75 -5.61
CA PRO A 94 -1.92 18.34 -6.52
C PRO A 94 -1.11 19.49 -5.92
N ASN A 95 -1.65 20.17 -4.92
CA ASN A 95 -0.96 21.25 -4.21
C ASN A 95 0.03 20.75 -3.14
N SER A 96 -0.01 19.47 -2.78
CA SER A 96 0.86 18.89 -1.75
C SER A 96 2.15 18.34 -2.32
N TRP A 97 2.18 17.99 -3.61
CA TRP A 97 3.27 17.24 -4.23
C TRP A 97 3.76 17.92 -5.49
N ASN A 98 5.08 18.11 -5.61
CA ASN A 98 5.71 18.81 -6.74
C ASN A 98 6.21 17.87 -7.83
N ALA A 99 6.37 16.59 -7.51
CA ALA A 99 6.82 15.57 -8.45
C ALA A 99 6.28 14.20 -8.08
N VAL A 100 6.12 13.35 -9.07
CA VAL A 100 5.70 11.96 -8.87
C VAL A 100 6.49 11.03 -9.78
N ALA A 101 6.88 9.87 -9.25
CA ALA A 101 7.44 8.78 -10.03
C ALA A 101 6.76 7.47 -9.63
N SER A 102 6.11 6.83 -10.59
CA SER A 102 5.46 5.53 -10.40
C SER A 102 6.25 4.47 -11.16
N HIS A 103 6.69 3.44 -10.43
CA HIS A 103 7.33 2.27 -11.00
C HIS A 103 6.36 1.10 -10.96
N SER A 104 5.84 0.69 -12.11
CA SER A 104 4.87 -0.41 -12.23
C SER A 104 3.76 -0.30 -11.19
N GLY A 105 3.12 0.88 -11.13
CA GLY A 105 1.99 1.11 -10.21
C GLY A 105 0.84 0.14 -10.51
N ASP A 106 0.10 -0.22 -9.48
CA ASP A 106 -1.04 -1.14 -9.57
C ASP A 106 -2.20 -0.46 -10.29
N VAL A 107 -2.16 -0.47 -11.62
CA VAL A 107 -3.20 0.08 -12.52
C VAL A 107 -3.64 -1.02 -13.50
N GLY A 108 -4.78 -0.85 -14.15
CA GLY A 108 -5.32 -1.88 -15.05
C GLY A 108 -5.88 -3.08 -14.28
N PHE A 109 -6.78 -2.79 -13.34
CA PHE A 109 -7.39 -3.76 -12.41
C PHE A 109 -8.00 -4.96 -13.12
N GLU A 110 -8.62 -4.74 -14.28
CA GLU A 110 -9.25 -5.79 -15.09
C GLU A 110 -8.24 -6.85 -15.55
N THR A 111 -7.02 -6.43 -15.84
CA THR A 111 -5.97 -7.34 -16.31
C THR A 111 -5.20 -7.98 -15.16
N MET A 112 -4.92 -7.20 -14.09
CA MET A 112 -4.07 -7.65 -13.01
C MET A 112 -4.81 -8.45 -11.94
N PHE A 113 -6.02 -8.02 -11.56
CA PHE A 113 -6.67 -8.50 -10.34
C PHE A 113 -7.97 -9.25 -10.60
N LEU A 114 -8.78 -8.80 -11.57
CA LEU A 114 -10.05 -9.46 -11.88
C LEU A 114 -9.94 -10.98 -12.12
N PRO A 115 -8.92 -11.50 -12.83
CA PRO A 115 -8.77 -12.94 -13.03
C PRO A 115 -8.60 -13.74 -11.72
N THR A 116 -8.15 -13.08 -10.65
CA THR A 116 -7.84 -13.74 -9.36
C THR A 116 -8.96 -13.62 -8.33
N PHE A 117 -10.01 -12.85 -8.59
CA PHE A 117 -11.09 -12.63 -7.63
C PHE A 117 -11.86 -13.91 -7.30
N ALA A 118 -12.16 -14.73 -8.30
CA ALA A 118 -12.87 -15.99 -8.10
C ALA A 118 -12.05 -17.00 -7.29
N GLU A 119 -10.73 -17.07 -7.54
CA GLU A 119 -9.82 -17.91 -6.78
C GLU A 119 -9.73 -17.47 -5.33
N THR A 120 -9.58 -16.16 -5.10
CA THR A 120 -9.56 -15.56 -3.77
C THR A 120 -10.85 -15.87 -3.00
N LEU A 121 -12.01 -15.64 -3.62
CA LEU A 121 -13.30 -15.92 -3.01
C LEU A 121 -13.41 -17.39 -2.60
N THR A 122 -13.06 -18.29 -3.52
CA THR A 122 -13.06 -19.73 -3.25
C THR A 122 -12.11 -20.11 -2.12
N HIS A 123 -10.91 -19.53 -2.10
CA HIS A 123 -9.91 -19.80 -1.07
C HIS A 123 -10.38 -19.33 0.30
N VAL A 124 -10.85 -18.10 0.40
CA VAL A 124 -11.32 -17.48 1.65
C VAL A 124 -12.56 -18.21 2.20
N HIS A 125 -13.46 -18.67 1.34
CA HIS A 125 -14.66 -19.42 1.77
C HIS A 125 -14.33 -20.79 2.40
N ARG A 126 -13.18 -21.40 2.06
CA ARG A 126 -12.74 -22.65 2.73
C ARG A 126 -12.47 -22.46 4.22
N PHE A 127 -12.17 -21.24 4.64
CA PHE A 127 -11.97 -20.86 6.06
C PHE A 127 -13.27 -20.40 6.73
N GLY A 128 -14.38 -20.31 6.01
CA GLY A 128 -15.66 -19.82 6.52
C GLY A 128 -15.87 -18.32 6.31
N GLY A 129 -15.06 -17.67 5.48
CA GLY A 129 -15.15 -16.25 5.14
C GLY A 129 -13.94 -15.41 5.54
N VAL A 130 -14.04 -14.09 5.34
CA VAL A 130 -12.89 -13.18 5.46
C VAL A 130 -12.34 -13.12 6.89
N ALA A 131 -13.18 -13.02 7.91
CA ALA A 131 -12.70 -12.87 9.28
C ALA A 131 -11.96 -14.12 9.81
N PRO A 132 -12.48 -15.36 9.65
CA PRO A 132 -11.72 -16.57 9.98
C PRO A 132 -10.46 -16.74 9.13
N TYR A 133 -10.51 -16.37 7.86
CA TYR A 133 -9.33 -16.41 6.98
C TYR A 133 -8.22 -15.45 7.47
N VAL A 134 -8.55 -14.21 7.80
CA VAL A 134 -7.59 -13.24 8.35
C VAL A 134 -7.01 -13.73 9.67
N GLN A 135 -7.82 -14.39 10.51
CA GLN A 135 -7.32 -15.00 11.74
C GLN A 135 -6.33 -16.13 11.44
N HIS A 136 -6.64 -17.03 10.50
CA HIS A 136 -5.71 -18.06 10.03
C HIS A 136 -4.37 -17.45 9.59
N VAL A 137 -4.40 -16.38 8.81
CA VAL A 137 -3.18 -15.70 8.34
C VAL A 137 -2.35 -15.11 9.49
N ARG A 138 -3.02 -14.57 10.51
CA ARG A 138 -2.34 -14.03 11.71
C ARG A 138 -1.66 -15.10 12.55
N ASP A 139 -2.26 -16.27 12.64
CA ASP A 139 -1.76 -17.39 13.43
C ASP A 139 -0.70 -18.22 12.69
N ALA A 140 -0.62 -18.07 11.37
CA ALA A 140 0.29 -18.85 10.53
C ALA A 140 1.74 -18.40 10.70
N VAL A 141 2.64 -19.37 10.93
CA VAL A 141 4.09 -19.13 10.94
C VAL A 141 4.63 -18.84 9.54
N THR A 142 4.03 -19.50 8.53
CA THR A 142 4.36 -19.32 7.11
C THR A 142 3.08 -19.26 6.30
N LEU A 143 3.07 -18.43 5.26
CA LEU A 143 1.95 -18.32 4.35
C LEU A 143 2.24 -19.09 3.06
N SER A 144 1.25 -19.83 2.58
CA SER A 144 1.27 -20.39 1.22
C SER A 144 1.13 -19.29 0.16
N GLY A 145 1.41 -19.60 -1.10
CA GLY A 145 1.17 -18.67 -2.20
C GLY A 145 -0.30 -18.19 -2.29
N PRO A 146 -1.28 -19.11 -2.24
CA PRO A 146 -2.70 -18.75 -2.19
C PRO A 146 -3.08 -17.88 -0.99
N ASP A 147 -2.54 -18.15 0.22
CA ASP A 147 -2.77 -17.30 1.40
C ASP A 147 -2.26 -15.89 1.17
N PHE A 148 -1.02 -15.75 0.74
CA PHE A 148 -0.44 -14.43 0.50
C PHE A 148 -1.23 -13.64 -0.56
N HIS A 149 -1.63 -14.33 -1.65
CA HIS A 149 -2.39 -13.69 -2.73
C HIS A 149 -3.78 -13.24 -2.26
N SER A 150 -4.48 -14.12 -1.55
CA SER A 150 -5.82 -13.79 -1.02
C SER A 150 -5.77 -12.69 0.03
N LEU A 151 -4.73 -12.65 0.87
CA LEU A 151 -4.51 -11.55 1.81
C LEU A 151 -4.31 -10.21 1.07
N MET A 152 -3.56 -10.22 -0.02
CA MET A 152 -3.38 -9.03 -0.86
C MET A 152 -4.71 -8.52 -1.40
N ILE A 153 -5.57 -9.38 -1.90
CA ILE A 153 -6.92 -8.99 -2.40
C ILE A 153 -7.81 -8.48 -1.24
N CYS A 154 -7.74 -9.10 -0.06
CA CYS A 154 -8.44 -8.59 1.12
C CYS A 154 -7.97 -7.16 1.50
N ALA A 155 -6.66 -6.92 1.47
CA ALA A 155 -6.09 -5.59 1.75
C ALA A 155 -6.50 -4.55 0.70
N MET A 156 -6.59 -4.95 -0.57
CA MET A 156 -7.09 -4.09 -1.65
C MET A 156 -8.57 -3.78 -1.47
N ALA A 157 -9.41 -4.77 -1.16
CA ALA A 157 -10.83 -4.57 -0.87
C ALA A 157 -11.04 -3.61 0.31
N ALA A 158 -10.27 -3.80 1.40
CA ALA A 158 -10.27 -2.91 2.55
C ALA A 158 -9.80 -1.48 2.24
N SER A 159 -9.02 -1.30 1.18
CA SER A 159 -8.55 0.02 0.73
C SER A 159 -9.55 0.72 -0.17
N TYR A 160 -10.10 0.01 -1.15
CA TYR A 160 -10.86 0.61 -2.26
C TYR A 160 -12.37 0.63 -2.04
N ASP A 161 -12.92 -0.37 -1.35
CA ASP A 161 -14.37 -0.48 -1.07
C ASP A 161 -14.63 -0.95 0.36
N PRO A 162 -14.11 -0.24 1.37
CA PRO A 162 -14.34 -0.59 2.76
C PRO A 162 -15.81 -0.36 3.14
N ARG A 163 -16.34 -1.22 4.01
CA ARG A 163 -17.66 -1.08 4.61
C ARG A 163 -17.53 -0.79 6.09
N ALA A 164 -18.56 -0.23 6.69
CA ALA A 164 -18.61 -0.15 8.13
C ALA A 164 -18.65 -1.56 8.75
N PRO A 165 -17.85 -1.84 9.78
CA PRO A 165 -17.93 -3.12 10.49
C PRO A 165 -19.34 -3.41 10.98
N SER A 166 -19.77 -4.67 10.85
CA SER A 166 -21.07 -5.16 11.29
C SER A 166 -20.94 -6.56 11.89
N PRO A 167 -21.95 -7.08 12.61
CA PRO A 167 -21.88 -8.42 13.17
C PRO A 167 -21.59 -9.52 12.14
N GLY A 168 -22.08 -9.38 10.90
CA GLY A 168 -21.81 -10.32 9.81
C GLY A 168 -20.52 -10.04 9.05
N ASN A 169 -19.93 -8.87 9.22
CA ASN A 169 -18.66 -8.46 8.59
C ASN A 169 -17.84 -7.60 9.55
N PRO A 170 -17.24 -8.19 10.60
CA PRO A 170 -16.57 -7.45 11.65
C PRO A 170 -15.31 -6.71 11.20
N LEU A 171 -14.76 -7.06 10.05
CA LEU A 171 -13.57 -6.41 9.49
C LEU A 171 -13.91 -5.32 8.47
N GLY A 172 -15.17 -5.19 8.06
CA GLY A 172 -15.57 -4.21 7.04
C GLY A 172 -14.99 -4.49 5.64
N ILE A 173 -14.61 -5.74 5.36
CA ILE A 173 -14.00 -6.16 4.10
C ILE A 173 -15.05 -6.90 3.26
N VAL A 174 -15.30 -6.41 2.05
CA VAL A 174 -16.17 -7.06 1.07
C VAL A 174 -15.32 -7.50 -0.11
N LEU A 175 -15.27 -8.79 -0.36
CA LEU A 175 -14.52 -9.31 -1.51
C LEU A 175 -15.27 -9.03 -2.80
N PRO A 176 -14.56 -8.68 -3.88
CA PRO A 176 -15.17 -8.62 -5.20
C PRO A 176 -15.86 -9.95 -5.55
N LEU A 177 -17.02 -9.86 -6.21
CA LEU A 177 -17.86 -11.00 -6.58
C LEU A 177 -18.58 -11.71 -5.40
N ASP A 178 -18.41 -11.29 -4.16
CA ASP A 178 -19.15 -11.87 -3.03
C ASP A 178 -20.56 -11.28 -2.93
N GLN A 179 -21.53 -11.99 -3.46
CA GLN A 179 -22.94 -11.56 -3.47
C GLN A 179 -23.65 -11.66 -2.10
N LYS A 180 -23.01 -12.29 -1.10
CA LYS A 180 -23.63 -12.48 0.22
C LYS A 180 -23.47 -11.27 1.14
N THR A 181 -22.70 -10.28 0.72
CA THR A 181 -22.35 -9.10 1.53
C THR A 181 -22.87 -7.79 0.95
N THR A 182 -23.76 -7.85 -0.03
CA THR A 182 -24.49 -6.67 -0.56
C THR A 182 -25.81 -6.43 0.14
#